data_f399e66e35edb1758f396c599b0fd174
#
_entry.id   f399e66e35edb1758f396c599b0fd174
#
_cell.length_a   1.000
_cell.length_b   1.000
_cell.length_c   1.000
_cell.angle_alpha   90.00
_cell.angle_beta   90.00
_cell.angle_gamma   90.00
#
_symmetry.space_group_name_H-M   'P 1'
#
loop_
_entity.id
_entity.type
_entity.pdbx_description
1 polymer ?
#
loop_
_entity_poly.entity_id
_entity_poly.type
_entity_poly.pdbx_seq_one_letter_code
_entity_poly.pdbx_strand_id
1 'polypeptide(L)'
;DCTALYGVALLGLLAAMALLPALLEQAPQAGANPPSASGPGLSALPSGTEAFSEERLRALHNAGKPVFVDMTAAWCITCLVNERMALNTQATQAAMARYGVITLRGDWTQRNPAITAFLRKHGRDGVPFYLFVPAHGAAVVLPQILTPGLVIGTITPHDK
;
A
#
# COMPACT_ATOMS: atom_id res chain seq x y z
N ASP A 1 -58.27 46.78 1.39
CA ASP A 1 -56.79 46.92 1.30
C ASP A 1 -56.07 45.56 1.16
N CYS A 2 -56.69 44.60 0.43
CA CYS A 2 -56.06 43.29 0.18
C CYS A 2 -54.86 43.33 -0.76
N THR A 3 -54.70 44.40 -1.55
CA THR A 3 -53.61 44.49 -2.54
C THR A 3 -52.22 44.74 -1.94
N ALA A 4 -52.16 45.41 -0.77
CA ALA A 4 -50.91 45.69 -0.07
C ALA A 4 -50.32 44.44 0.58
N LEU A 5 -51.14 43.51 1.05
CA LEU A 5 -50.69 42.25 1.68
C LEU A 5 -50.10 41.26 0.66
N TYR A 6 -50.61 41.22 -0.55
CA TYR A 6 -50.10 40.39 -1.63
C TYR A 6 -48.74 40.87 -2.14
N GLY A 7 -48.49 42.18 -2.18
CA GLY A 7 -47.21 42.76 -2.60
C GLY A 7 -46.06 42.41 -1.67
N VAL A 8 -46.31 42.46 -0.34
CA VAL A 8 -45.27 42.14 0.65
C VAL A 8 -44.96 40.64 0.66
N ALA A 9 -45.96 39.78 0.47
CA ALA A 9 -45.77 38.34 0.42
C ALA A 9 -44.98 37.89 -0.85
N LEU A 10 -45.25 38.54 -2.00
CA LEU A 10 -44.50 38.25 -3.23
C LEU A 10 -43.03 38.70 -3.19
N LEU A 11 -42.75 39.85 -2.61
CA LEU A 11 -41.41 40.37 -2.39
C LEU A 11 -40.59 39.48 -1.42
N GLY A 12 -41.25 38.97 -0.37
CA GLY A 12 -40.62 38.03 0.59
C GLY A 12 -40.27 36.68 -0.08
N LEU A 13 -41.12 36.17 -0.97
CA LEU A 13 -40.90 34.90 -1.67
C LEU A 13 -39.77 35.00 -2.70
N LEU A 14 -39.65 36.14 -3.38
CA LEU A 14 -38.57 36.37 -4.38
C LEU A 14 -37.22 36.59 -3.66
N ALA A 15 -37.18 37.21 -2.49
CA ALA A 15 -35.97 37.35 -1.71
C ALA A 15 -35.48 36.02 -1.12
N ALA A 16 -36.41 35.13 -0.71
CA ALA A 16 -36.05 33.77 -0.26
C ALA A 16 -35.50 32.87 -1.38
N MET A 17 -35.99 33.03 -2.60
CA MET A 17 -35.51 32.25 -3.76
C MET A 17 -34.13 32.71 -4.25
N ALA A 18 -33.76 33.98 -4.03
CA ALA A 18 -32.45 34.51 -4.42
C ALA A 18 -31.29 34.07 -3.48
N LEU A 19 -31.62 33.69 -2.23
CA LEU A 19 -30.61 33.22 -1.26
C LEU A 19 -30.36 31.72 -1.29
N LEU A 20 -31.20 30.92 -1.97
CA LEU A 20 -31.06 29.48 -2.03
C LEU A 20 -29.82 29.00 -2.82
N PRO A 21 -29.36 29.62 -3.91
CA PRO A 21 -28.16 29.16 -4.60
C PRO A 21 -26.86 29.38 -3.80
N ALA A 22 -26.80 30.34 -2.90
CA ALA A 22 -25.60 30.63 -2.12
C ALA A 22 -25.31 29.61 -1.00
N LEU A 23 -26.28 28.79 -0.60
CA LEU A 23 -26.09 27.71 0.40
C LEU A 23 -25.76 26.35 -0.21
N LEU A 24 -25.90 26.18 -1.53
CA LEU A 24 -25.58 24.96 -2.24
C LEU A 24 -24.15 24.92 -2.78
N GLU A 25 -23.41 26.01 -2.71
CA GLU A 25 -22.04 26.11 -3.22
C GLU A 25 -20.94 25.87 -2.17
N GLN A 26 -21.32 25.57 -0.94
CA GLN A 26 -20.39 25.14 0.12
C GLN A 26 -20.46 23.62 0.33
N ALA A 27 -20.39 22.82 -0.74
CA ALA A 27 -19.91 21.47 -0.60
C ALA A 27 -18.39 21.54 -0.39
N PRO A 28 -17.83 21.02 0.72
CA PRO A 28 -16.40 20.87 0.83
C PRO A 28 -15.97 19.96 -0.32
N GLN A 29 -15.16 20.48 -1.22
CA GLN A 29 -14.42 19.67 -2.18
C GLN A 29 -13.45 18.84 -1.32
N ALA A 30 -13.93 17.70 -0.86
CA ALA A 30 -13.07 16.63 -0.43
C ALA A 30 -12.23 16.28 -1.67
N GLY A 31 -10.97 16.70 -1.67
CA GLY A 31 -9.99 16.23 -2.62
C GLY A 31 -10.11 14.72 -2.65
N ALA A 32 -10.63 14.19 -3.74
CA ALA A 32 -10.72 12.77 -3.98
C ALA A 32 -9.29 12.25 -4.21
N ASN A 33 -8.55 12.05 -3.12
CA ASN A 33 -7.59 10.99 -3.11
C ASN A 33 -8.39 9.69 -3.28
N PRO A 34 -8.10 8.85 -4.28
CA PRO A 34 -8.76 7.56 -4.38
C PRO A 34 -8.57 6.86 -3.03
N PRO A 35 -9.62 6.24 -2.47
CA PRO A 35 -9.49 5.51 -1.22
C PRO A 35 -8.41 4.46 -1.44
N SER A 36 -7.27 4.62 -0.75
CA SER A 36 -6.36 3.52 -0.53
C SER A 36 -7.24 2.42 0.06
N ALA A 37 -7.39 1.32 -0.67
CA ALA A 37 -8.14 0.17 -0.22
C ALA A 37 -7.44 -0.41 1.00
N SER A 38 -7.71 0.18 2.15
CA SER A 38 -7.39 -0.37 3.46
C SER A 38 -8.35 -1.54 3.67
N GLY A 39 -7.99 -2.69 3.12
CA GLY A 39 -8.67 -3.95 3.48
C GLY A 39 -8.51 -4.18 4.98
N PRO A 40 -9.52 -4.72 5.67
CA PRO A 40 -9.42 -5.07 7.08
C PRO A 40 -8.38 -6.19 7.24
N GLY A 41 -7.21 -5.90 7.83
CA GLY A 41 -6.19 -6.90 8.11
C GLY A 41 -4.74 -6.43 8.11
N LEU A 42 -4.42 -5.24 7.61
CA LEU A 42 -3.09 -4.68 7.73
C LEU A 42 -2.98 -3.97 9.08
N SER A 43 -2.61 -4.68 10.12
CA SER A 43 -1.98 -4.08 11.30
C SER A 43 -0.89 -3.13 10.80
N ALA A 44 -0.77 -1.95 11.41
CA ALA A 44 0.11 -0.87 10.96
C ALA A 44 1.43 -1.42 10.39
N LEU A 45 1.65 -1.20 9.09
CA LEU A 45 2.85 -1.68 8.41
C LEU A 45 4.07 -1.01 9.05
N PRO A 46 5.17 -1.74 9.27
CA PRO A 46 6.43 -1.15 9.72
C PRO A 46 6.86 0.00 8.81
N SER A 47 7.56 0.98 9.36
CA SER A 47 8.10 2.10 8.58
C SER A 47 8.90 1.60 7.38
N GLY A 48 8.62 2.14 6.18
CA GLY A 48 9.27 1.70 4.93
C GLY A 48 8.61 0.49 4.26
N THR A 49 7.43 0.04 4.74
CA THR A 49 6.65 -1.02 4.12
C THR A 49 5.42 -0.43 3.43
N GLU A 50 5.19 -0.83 2.18
CA GLU A 50 4.04 -0.43 1.37
C GLU A 50 3.22 -1.66 0.95
N ALA A 51 1.95 -1.46 0.59
CA ALA A 51 1.13 -2.52 0.03
C ALA A 51 1.66 -2.95 -1.35
N PHE A 52 1.70 -4.26 -1.57
CA PHE A 52 2.16 -4.81 -2.86
C PHE A 52 1.16 -4.55 -3.98
N SER A 53 1.68 -4.11 -5.11
CA SER A 53 1.08 -4.30 -6.44
C SER A 53 2.19 -4.48 -7.47
N GLU A 54 1.93 -5.21 -8.57
CA GLU A 54 2.91 -5.35 -9.66
C GLU A 54 3.23 -4.00 -10.31
N GLU A 55 2.28 -3.09 -10.33
CA GLU A 55 2.47 -1.73 -10.84
C GLU A 55 3.45 -0.95 -9.95
N ARG A 56 3.26 -1.01 -8.62
CA ARG A 56 4.17 -0.35 -7.67
C ARG A 56 5.57 -0.94 -7.73
N LEU A 57 5.69 -2.27 -7.82
CA LEU A 57 6.97 -2.94 -7.99
C LEU A 57 7.70 -2.45 -9.24
N ARG A 58 7.01 -2.38 -10.38
CA ARG A 58 7.60 -1.86 -11.64
C ARG A 58 7.99 -0.39 -11.54
N ALA A 59 7.15 0.45 -10.92
CA ALA A 59 7.44 1.86 -10.74
C ALA A 59 8.71 2.09 -9.91
N LEU A 60 8.86 1.36 -8.79
CA LEU A 60 10.05 1.43 -7.95
C LEU A 60 11.30 0.93 -8.67
N HIS A 61 11.22 -0.21 -9.35
CA HIS A 61 12.34 -0.75 -10.11
C HIS A 61 12.78 0.20 -11.24
N ASN A 62 11.83 0.79 -11.98
CA ASN A 62 12.14 1.78 -13.02
C ASN A 62 12.77 3.07 -12.43
N ALA A 63 12.47 3.39 -11.17
CA ALA A 63 13.10 4.48 -10.44
C ALA A 63 14.47 4.10 -9.83
N GLY A 64 15.00 2.92 -10.13
CA GLY A 64 16.28 2.44 -9.60
C GLY A 64 16.27 2.18 -8.11
N LYS A 65 15.11 1.86 -7.52
CA LYS A 65 14.99 1.55 -6.10
C LYS A 65 15.07 0.04 -5.88
N PRO A 66 15.90 -0.43 -4.93
CA PRO A 66 15.87 -1.82 -4.53
C PRO A 66 14.58 -2.14 -3.77
N VAL A 67 13.95 -3.26 -4.09
CA VAL A 67 12.65 -3.65 -3.52
C VAL A 67 12.73 -5.05 -2.93
N PHE A 68 12.24 -5.21 -1.73
CA PHE A 68 12.02 -6.50 -1.08
C PHE A 68 10.52 -6.83 -1.09
N VAL A 69 10.12 -7.87 -1.79
CA VAL A 69 8.73 -8.34 -1.85
C VAL A 69 8.53 -9.41 -0.80
N ASP A 70 7.53 -9.22 0.07
CA ASP A 70 7.13 -10.12 1.15
C ASP A 70 5.68 -10.55 0.95
N MET A 71 5.47 -11.79 0.45
CA MET A 71 4.12 -12.38 0.35
C MET A 71 3.83 -13.20 1.59
N THR A 72 2.81 -12.81 2.32
CA THR A 72 2.44 -13.37 3.62
C THR A 72 0.94 -13.66 3.71
N ALA A 73 0.51 -14.31 4.79
CA ALA A 73 -0.89 -14.46 5.15
C ALA A 73 -1.02 -14.60 6.67
N ALA A 74 -2.14 -14.16 7.25
CA ALA A 74 -2.38 -14.19 8.69
C ALA A 74 -2.34 -15.62 9.29
N TRP A 75 -2.70 -16.63 8.50
CA TRP A 75 -2.68 -18.05 8.89
C TRP A 75 -1.34 -18.74 8.63
N CYS A 76 -0.36 -18.04 8.01
CA CYS A 76 0.93 -18.62 7.65
C CYS A 76 1.92 -18.56 8.84
N ILE A 77 2.02 -19.65 9.60
CA ILE A 77 2.91 -19.73 10.77
C ILE A 77 4.38 -19.45 10.40
N THR A 78 4.85 -20.01 9.30
CA THR A 78 6.22 -19.77 8.81
C THR A 78 6.47 -18.29 8.50
N CYS A 79 5.47 -17.60 7.91
CA CYS A 79 5.58 -16.17 7.65
C CYS A 79 5.75 -15.38 8.96
N LEU A 80 4.92 -15.69 9.97
CA LEU A 80 4.98 -15.03 11.28
C LEU A 80 6.31 -15.27 11.99
N VAL A 81 6.86 -16.47 11.88
CA VAL A 81 8.20 -16.79 12.44
C VAL A 81 9.27 -15.99 11.71
N ASN A 82 9.29 -16.01 10.37
CA ASN A 82 10.27 -15.25 9.57
C ASN A 82 10.17 -13.74 9.84
N GLU A 83 8.96 -13.22 9.97
CA GLU A 83 8.74 -11.82 10.30
C GLU A 83 9.42 -11.43 11.63
N ARG A 84 9.22 -12.23 12.68
CA ARG A 84 9.82 -11.96 14.01
C ARG A 84 11.31 -12.21 14.06
N MET A 85 11.75 -13.33 13.49
CA MET A 85 13.11 -13.84 13.70
C MET A 85 14.12 -13.36 12.64
N ALA A 86 13.62 -12.87 11.49
CA ALA A 86 14.48 -12.45 10.39
C ALA A 86 14.20 -11.03 9.89
N LEU A 87 12.94 -10.71 9.57
CA LEU A 87 12.61 -9.43 8.93
C LEU A 87 12.55 -8.26 9.92
N ASN A 88 11.90 -8.44 11.08
CA ASN A 88 11.70 -7.38 12.08
C ASN A 88 12.86 -7.29 13.10
N THR A 89 13.99 -7.92 12.84
CA THR A 89 15.19 -7.73 13.69
C THR A 89 15.79 -6.35 13.45
N GLN A 90 16.36 -5.76 14.49
CA GLN A 90 17.03 -4.46 14.39
C GLN A 90 18.12 -4.46 13.30
N ALA A 91 18.89 -5.55 13.20
CA ALA A 91 19.95 -5.68 12.19
C ALA A 91 19.40 -5.64 10.77
N THR A 92 18.32 -6.39 10.49
CA THR A 92 17.69 -6.42 9.15
C THR A 92 17.07 -5.07 8.80
N GLN A 93 16.34 -4.46 9.74
CA GLN A 93 15.70 -3.16 9.51
C GLN A 93 16.76 -2.05 9.30
N ALA A 94 17.84 -2.05 10.05
CA ALA A 94 18.96 -1.12 9.86
C ALA A 94 19.63 -1.31 8.48
N ALA A 95 19.81 -2.56 8.03
CA ALA A 95 20.37 -2.84 6.71
C ALA A 95 19.41 -2.40 5.58
N MET A 96 18.11 -2.68 5.69
CA MET A 96 17.11 -2.22 4.71
C MET A 96 17.09 -0.69 4.60
N ALA A 97 17.09 0.01 5.73
CA ALA A 97 17.17 1.47 5.76
C ALA A 97 18.46 2.00 5.15
N ARG A 98 19.62 1.40 5.50
CA ARG A 98 20.93 1.79 4.98
C ARG A 98 21.02 1.69 3.46
N TYR A 99 20.47 0.63 2.87
CA TYR A 99 20.51 0.40 1.43
C TYR A 99 19.28 0.97 0.68
N GLY A 100 18.38 1.66 1.39
CA GLY A 100 17.19 2.27 0.80
C GLY A 100 16.21 1.25 0.22
N VAL A 101 16.17 0.04 0.78
CA VAL A 101 15.27 -1.03 0.34
C VAL A 101 13.84 -0.72 0.75
N ILE A 102 12.94 -0.72 -0.21
CA ILE A 102 11.50 -0.55 0.03
C ILE A 102 10.87 -1.94 0.10
N THR A 103 10.13 -2.22 1.18
CA THR A 103 9.40 -3.48 1.32
C THR A 103 8.00 -3.35 0.75
N LEU A 104 7.65 -4.21 -0.20
CA LEU A 104 6.28 -4.38 -0.68
C LEU A 104 5.67 -5.64 -0.07
N ARG A 105 4.67 -5.47 0.80
CA ARG A 105 3.98 -6.58 1.47
C ARG A 105 2.69 -6.91 0.77
N GLY A 106 2.54 -8.18 0.35
CA GLY A 106 1.33 -8.75 -0.21
C GLY A 106 0.62 -9.65 0.78
N ASP A 107 -0.55 -9.24 1.23
CA ASP A 107 -1.40 -10.06 2.10
C ASP A 107 -2.27 -11.02 1.26
N TRP A 108 -1.95 -12.30 1.35
CA TRP A 108 -2.67 -13.37 0.68
C TRP A 108 -3.66 -14.13 1.60
N THR A 109 -4.01 -13.56 2.73
CA THR A 109 -4.94 -14.17 3.70
C THR A 109 -6.26 -14.56 3.04
N GLN A 110 -6.79 -13.70 2.18
CA GLN A 110 -8.03 -13.92 1.41
C GLN A 110 -7.76 -14.43 -0.03
N ARG A 111 -6.55 -14.93 -0.31
CA ARG A 111 -6.16 -15.46 -1.62
C ARG A 111 -6.40 -14.48 -2.77
N ASN A 112 -6.01 -13.22 -2.59
CA ASN A 112 -6.13 -12.16 -3.59
C ASN A 112 -5.68 -12.64 -4.97
N PRO A 113 -6.51 -12.51 -6.02
CA PRO A 113 -6.21 -13.04 -7.36
C PRO A 113 -4.94 -12.45 -8.00
N ALA A 114 -4.65 -11.15 -7.78
CA ALA A 114 -3.45 -10.51 -8.31
C ALA A 114 -2.18 -11.09 -7.66
N ILE A 115 -2.20 -11.29 -6.33
CA ILE A 115 -1.08 -11.94 -5.62
C ILE A 115 -0.97 -13.41 -6.06
N THR A 116 -2.09 -14.12 -6.25
CA THR A 116 -2.09 -15.49 -6.74
C THR A 116 -1.41 -15.60 -8.12
N ALA A 117 -1.75 -14.69 -9.04
CA ALA A 117 -1.13 -14.62 -10.37
C ALA A 117 0.38 -14.34 -10.26
N PHE A 118 0.77 -13.42 -9.40
CA PHE A 118 2.18 -13.10 -9.17
C PHE A 118 2.96 -14.30 -8.60
N LEU A 119 2.42 -15.01 -7.61
CA LEU A 119 3.04 -16.22 -7.06
C LEU A 119 3.24 -17.29 -8.15
N ARG A 120 2.21 -17.56 -8.95
CA ARG A 120 2.27 -18.54 -10.06
C ARG A 120 3.31 -18.17 -11.10
N LYS A 121 3.44 -16.90 -11.45
CA LYS A 121 4.48 -16.39 -12.35
C LYS A 121 5.90 -16.74 -11.88
N HIS A 122 6.08 -16.88 -10.57
CA HIS A 122 7.34 -17.29 -9.95
C HIS A 122 7.38 -18.78 -9.56
N GLY A 123 6.47 -19.61 -10.11
CA GLY A 123 6.40 -21.05 -9.85
C GLY A 123 6.02 -21.40 -8.42
N ARG A 124 5.18 -20.56 -7.77
CA ARG A 124 4.72 -20.75 -6.39
C ARG A 124 3.20 -20.81 -6.33
N ASP A 125 2.69 -21.68 -5.45
CA ASP A 125 1.25 -21.86 -5.23
C ASP A 125 0.82 -21.36 -3.84
N GLY A 126 1.71 -20.71 -3.10
CA GLY A 126 1.42 -20.24 -1.74
C GLY A 126 2.53 -19.42 -1.12
N VAL A 127 2.31 -19.07 0.15
CA VAL A 127 3.20 -18.28 1.00
C VAL A 127 3.86 -19.17 2.07
N PRO A 128 5.05 -18.78 2.58
CA PRO A 128 5.77 -17.54 2.32
C PRO A 128 6.45 -17.50 0.95
N PHE A 129 6.52 -16.32 0.36
CA PHE A 129 7.31 -16.07 -0.83
C PHE A 129 8.05 -14.75 -0.70
N TYR A 130 9.35 -14.75 -0.96
CA TYR A 130 10.23 -13.60 -0.85
C TYR A 130 11.00 -13.40 -2.14
N LEU A 131 11.02 -12.15 -2.63
CA LEU A 131 11.74 -11.75 -3.83
C LEU A 131 12.49 -10.45 -3.56
N PHE A 132 13.78 -10.45 -3.80
CA PHE A 132 14.56 -9.22 -3.82
C PHE A 132 14.80 -8.78 -5.26
N VAL A 133 14.42 -7.56 -5.57
CA VAL A 133 14.66 -6.89 -6.85
C VAL A 133 15.67 -5.79 -6.58
N PRO A 134 16.96 -5.99 -6.94
CA PRO A 134 17.97 -4.96 -6.74
C PRO A 134 17.72 -3.75 -7.66
N ALA A 135 18.34 -2.61 -7.35
CA ALA A 135 18.29 -1.43 -8.22
C ALA A 135 18.82 -1.74 -9.64
N HIS A 136 19.82 -2.61 -9.71
CA HIS A 136 20.44 -3.08 -10.96
C HIS A 136 20.71 -4.58 -10.86
N GLY A 137 20.47 -5.31 -11.95
CA GLY A 137 20.73 -6.74 -12.02
C GLY A 137 19.47 -7.61 -11.92
N ALA A 138 19.67 -8.91 -11.76
CA ALA A 138 18.59 -9.90 -11.75
C ALA A 138 17.90 -9.98 -10.39
N ALA A 139 16.59 -10.20 -10.39
CA ALA A 139 15.84 -10.48 -9.19
C ALA A 139 16.23 -11.82 -8.56
N VAL A 140 16.23 -11.89 -7.24
CA VAL A 140 16.64 -13.07 -6.46
C VAL A 140 15.46 -13.57 -5.63
N VAL A 141 15.05 -14.82 -5.83
CA VAL A 141 14.06 -15.49 -4.99
C VAL A 141 14.77 -16.04 -3.75
N LEU A 142 14.30 -15.68 -2.56
CA LEU A 142 14.84 -16.17 -1.30
C LEU A 142 14.16 -17.49 -0.88
N PRO A 143 14.81 -18.30 -0.04
CA PRO A 143 14.19 -19.50 0.52
C PRO A 143 13.01 -19.15 1.44
N GLN A 144 12.14 -20.13 1.69
CA GLN A 144 10.96 -19.97 2.53
C GLN A 144 11.30 -19.77 4.02
N ILE A 145 12.46 -20.25 4.47
CA ILE A 145 12.96 -20.01 5.84
C ILE A 145 14.04 -18.94 5.75
N LEU A 146 13.84 -17.87 6.48
CA LEU A 146 14.75 -16.73 6.50
C LEU A 146 15.59 -16.70 7.78
N THR A 147 16.78 -16.17 7.64
CA THR A 147 17.61 -15.72 8.75
C THR A 147 18.04 -14.26 8.52
N PRO A 148 18.38 -13.49 9.57
CA PRO A 148 18.85 -12.13 9.38
C PRO A 148 20.07 -12.05 8.45
N GLY A 149 21.02 -12.96 8.63
CA GLY A 149 22.24 -13.00 7.80
C GLY A 149 21.95 -13.25 6.32
N LEU A 150 20.99 -14.14 6.01
CA LEU A 150 20.57 -14.40 4.64
C LEU A 150 19.91 -13.17 4.00
N VAL A 151 19.00 -12.53 4.71
CA VAL A 151 18.30 -11.33 4.20
C VAL A 151 19.33 -10.22 3.98
N ILE A 152 20.17 -9.91 5.00
CA ILE A 152 21.17 -8.86 4.90
C ILE A 152 22.17 -9.14 3.77
N GLY A 153 22.67 -10.38 3.65
CA GLY A 153 23.56 -10.76 2.58
C GLY A 153 22.96 -10.60 1.18
N THR A 154 21.64 -10.90 1.04
CA THR A 154 20.94 -10.76 -0.24
C THR A 154 20.74 -9.30 -0.64
N ILE A 155 20.39 -8.41 0.32
CA ILE A 155 20.11 -7.00 0.02
C ILE A 155 21.36 -6.11 -0.04
N THR A 156 22.51 -6.63 0.43
CA THR A 156 23.78 -5.89 0.35
C THR A 156 24.23 -5.81 -1.11
N PRO A 157 24.50 -4.61 -1.65
CA PRO A 157 25.05 -4.47 -2.98
C PRO A 157 26.38 -5.22 -3.09
N HIS A 158 26.48 -6.14 -4.06
CA HIS A 158 27.75 -6.75 -4.40
C HIS A 158 28.38 -5.89 -5.50
N ASP A 159 29.35 -5.06 -5.12
CA ASP A 159 30.19 -4.37 -6.09
C ASP A 159 30.96 -5.43 -6.89
N LYS A 160 30.65 -5.51 -8.21
CA LYS A 160 31.44 -6.24 -9.19
C LYS A 160 32.27 -5.25 -10.00
#